data_945e6eb8fe373946724b05eae0877218
#
_entry.id   945e6eb8fe373946724b05eae0877218
#
_cell.length_a   1.000
_cell.length_b   1.000
_cell.length_c   1.000
_cell.angle_alpha   90.00
_cell.angle_beta   90.00
_cell.angle_gamma   90.00
#
_symmetry.space_group_name_H-M   'P 1'
#
loop_
_entity.id
_entity.type
_entity.pdbx_description
1 polymer ?
#
loop_
_entity_poly.entity_id
_entity_poly.type
_entity_poly.pdbx_seq_one_letter_code
_entity_poly.pdbx_strand_id
1 'polypeptide(L)'
;MAWDNFMIRNKFKIVAGIFVLAMAIYGLVMHDIWQQIQSGKHNRAILNAQNRAAYMEKDIEEIYGVASALEIVLADGDNWKVMDFDSTAKRLMKYHPYISSLQLAPQGKVTRIYPYHGNKAVFLDLLQDEKRGPLSRYAKDTGKTVIQGPFDLVQGGKGIALRHPVYEIDESGQREFWGFTIAIIKVPDVFRATIENFSSFDYAYMLYSFDSLGQQWQLVLDSGQALVDPEIVEFQVLDTQWKLAIMPAKGWYNYREILPHGVFGFFLVLLFTAMSYMLLRLAEAKRMFSQMSLMDGLTGLGNKRSFDHSLEHLVQEGSSFGLCYIDVNHFKAVNDRFGHNVGDVLLKTVAKRIQENTNYPAYRIGGDEFVILVDEDIEEARYQQFKENIDQAFAKRVRCLDKKLHITVSLGFARYPEDGQDVQQVIALADQRMYADKEIKHKLAMDKKE
;
A
#
# COMPACT_ATOMS: atom_id res chain seq x y z
N MET A 1 -12.75 30.05 -15.50
CA MET A 1 -14.03 30.41 -14.84
C MET A 1 -15.07 29.30 -14.83
N ALA A 2 -15.49 28.68 -15.97
CA ALA A 2 -16.49 27.59 -15.97
C ALA A 2 -16.03 26.34 -15.22
N TRP A 3 -14.79 25.92 -15.37
CA TRP A 3 -14.18 24.76 -14.70
C TRP A 3 -14.15 24.92 -13.18
N ASP A 4 -13.81 26.11 -12.70
CA ASP A 4 -13.71 26.37 -11.27
C ASP A 4 -15.08 26.39 -10.56
N ASN A 5 -16.12 26.94 -11.23
CA ASN A 5 -17.47 26.91 -10.70
C ASN A 5 -18.04 25.49 -10.64
N PHE A 6 -17.68 24.62 -11.61
CA PHE A 6 -18.01 23.21 -11.60
C PHE A 6 -17.36 22.49 -10.42
N MET A 7 -16.07 22.73 -10.18
CA MET A 7 -15.30 22.12 -9.08
C MET A 7 -15.89 22.46 -7.71
N ILE A 8 -16.23 23.72 -7.46
CA ILE A 8 -16.78 24.16 -6.18
C ILE A 8 -18.18 23.58 -5.94
N ARG A 9 -19.05 23.59 -6.96
CA ARG A 9 -20.42 23.08 -6.86
C ARG A 9 -20.48 21.57 -6.68
N ASN A 10 -19.48 20.84 -7.18
CA ASN A 10 -19.43 19.39 -7.13
C ASN A 10 -18.35 18.83 -6.19
N LYS A 11 -17.76 19.63 -5.30
CA LYS A 11 -16.65 19.24 -4.44
C LYS A 11 -16.87 17.92 -3.68
N PHE A 12 -18.08 17.70 -3.15
CA PHE A 12 -18.41 16.45 -2.47
C PHE A 12 -18.38 15.23 -3.41
N LYS A 13 -18.85 15.40 -4.65
CA LYS A 13 -18.81 14.34 -5.67
C LYS A 13 -17.38 14.03 -6.09
N ILE A 14 -16.54 15.07 -6.21
CA ILE A 14 -15.12 14.93 -6.56
C ILE A 14 -14.37 14.20 -5.44
N VAL A 15 -14.57 14.63 -4.18
CA VAL A 15 -13.94 13.99 -3.01
C VAL A 15 -14.41 12.55 -2.85
N ALA A 16 -15.71 12.28 -3.05
CA ALA A 16 -16.25 10.92 -3.04
C ALA A 16 -15.62 10.06 -4.16
N GLY A 17 -15.45 10.61 -5.36
CA GLY A 17 -14.75 9.92 -6.46
C GLY A 17 -13.29 9.63 -6.14
N ILE A 18 -12.57 10.57 -5.53
CA ILE A 18 -11.20 10.39 -5.06
C ILE A 18 -11.14 9.28 -4.01
N PHE A 19 -12.06 9.29 -3.05
CA PHE A 19 -12.14 8.24 -2.02
C PHE A 19 -12.37 6.86 -2.62
N VAL A 20 -13.32 6.72 -3.55
CA VAL A 20 -13.62 5.44 -4.21
C VAL A 20 -12.42 4.94 -5.01
N LEU A 21 -11.74 5.83 -5.75
CA LEU A 21 -10.52 5.47 -6.50
C LEU A 21 -9.39 5.04 -5.56
N ALA A 22 -9.17 5.80 -4.49
CA ALA A 22 -8.15 5.46 -3.49
C ALA A 22 -8.46 4.12 -2.80
N MET A 23 -9.73 3.83 -2.49
CA MET A 23 -10.16 2.53 -1.95
C MET A 23 -9.96 1.39 -2.94
N ALA A 24 -10.19 1.60 -4.24
CA ALA A 24 -9.92 0.59 -5.26
C ALA A 24 -8.42 0.28 -5.36
N ILE A 25 -7.57 1.30 -5.39
CA ILE A 25 -6.10 1.14 -5.38
C ILE A 25 -5.65 0.44 -4.10
N TYR A 26 -6.17 0.86 -2.94
CA TYR A 26 -5.89 0.22 -1.66
C TYR A 26 -6.26 -1.26 -1.68
N GLY A 27 -7.42 -1.64 -2.24
CA GLY A 27 -7.84 -3.04 -2.37
C GLY A 27 -6.87 -3.87 -3.22
N LEU A 28 -6.38 -3.32 -4.34
CA LEU A 28 -5.38 -3.98 -5.19
C LEU A 28 -4.05 -4.17 -4.46
N VAL A 29 -3.57 -3.14 -3.77
CA VAL A 29 -2.32 -3.22 -2.98
C VAL A 29 -2.45 -4.25 -1.85
N MET A 30 -3.57 -4.27 -1.13
CA MET A 30 -3.82 -5.25 -0.07
C MET A 30 -3.91 -6.67 -0.60
N HIS A 31 -4.47 -6.87 -1.80
CA HIS A 31 -4.49 -8.17 -2.45
C HIS A 31 -3.07 -8.65 -2.80
N ASP A 32 -2.23 -7.77 -3.35
CA ASP A 32 -0.83 -8.09 -3.66
C ASP A 32 -0.02 -8.43 -2.40
N ILE A 33 -0.13 -7.61 -1.35
CA ILE A 33 0.50 -7.87 -0.05
C ILE A 33 0.06 -9.23 0.51
N TRP A 34 -1.23 -9.54 0.42
CA TRP A 34 -1.76 -10.82 0.83
C TRP A 34 -1.12 -11.98 0.07
N GLN A 35 -1.06 -11.90 -1.25
CA GLN A 35 -0.43 -12.93 -2.09
C GLN A 35 1.06 -13.10 -1.76
N GLN A 36 1.81 -12.00 -1.57
CA GLN A 36 3.21 -12.05 -1.20
C GLN A 36 3.43 -12.72 0.17
N ILE A 37 2.59 -12.41 1.17
CA ILE A 37 2.65 -13.05 2.48
C ILE A 37 2.40 -14.56 2.35
N GLN A 38 1.36 -14.97 1.61
CA GLN A 38 1.03 -16.38 1.42
C GLN A 38 2.15 -17.13 0.69
N SER A 39 2.58 -16.63 -0.47
CA SER A 39 3.70 -17.23 -1.23
C SER A 39 4.98 -17.32 -0.40
N GLY A 40 5.27 -16.30 0.39
CA GLY A 40 6.42 -16.31 1.30
C GLY A 40 6.31 -17.37 2.40
N LYS A 41 5.10 -17.69 2.91
CA LYS A 41 4.88 -18.78 3.88
C LYS A 41 5.07 -20.14 3.23
N HIS A 42 4.47 -20.36 2.06
CA HIS A 42 4.61 -21.61 1.32
C HIS A 42 6.09 -21.88 0.97
N ASN A 43 6.80 -20.92 0.41
CA ASN A 43 8.22 -21.05 0.09
C ASN A 43 9.08 -21.37 1.32
N ARG A 44 8.82 -20.70 2.45
CA ARG A 44 9.54 -21.02 3.71
C ARG A 44 9.22 -22.41 4.21
N ALA A 45 7.98 -22.86 4.10
CA ALA A 45 7.59 -24.21 4.48
C ALA A 45 8.32 -25.25 3.61
N ILE A 46 8.31 -25.09 2.28
CA ILE A 46 9.03 -25.98 1.36
C ILE A 46 10.52 -26.06 1.71
N LEU A 47 11.20 -24.93 1.88
CA LEU A 47 12.63 -24.90 2.24
C LEU A 47 12.89 -25.58 3.60
N ASN A 48 12.03 -25.35 4.59
CA ASN A 48 12.14 -26.05 5.87
C ASN A 48 11.94 -27.55 5.71
N ALA A 49 10.92 -27.98 4.94
CA ALA A 49 10.68 -29.41 4.68
C ALA A 49 11.88 -30.06 3.98
N GLN A 50 12.45 -29.42 2.94
CA GLN A 50 13.62 -29.92 2.22
C GLN A 50 14.85 -30.08 3.14
N ASN A 51 15.14 -29.06 3.93
CA ASN A 51 16.24 -29.12 4.89
C ASN A 51 16.05 -30.25 5.92
N ARG A 52 14.81 -30.42 6.44
CA ARG A 52 14.50 -31.47 7.42
C ARG A 52 14.54 -32.87 6.79
N ALA A 53 14.05 -33.00 5.57
CA ALA A 53 14.15 -34.24 4.82
C ALA A 53 15.63 -34.68 4.67
N ALA A 54 16.52 -33.76 4.30
CA ALA A 54 17.95 -34.04 4.20
C ALA A 54 18.60 -34.45 5.54
N TYR A 55 18.16 -33.85 6.67
CA TYR A 55 18.63 -34.31 7.98
C TYR A 55 18.08 -35.69 8.35
N MET A 56 16.81 -36.00 8.05
CA MET A 56 16.20 -37.29 8.29
C MET A 56 16.86 -38.38 7.43
N GLU A 57 17.18 -38.07 6.18
CA GLU A 57 17.99 -38.95 5.30
C GLU A 57 19.32 -39.27 5.94
N LYS A 58 20.06 -38.26 6.37
CA LYS A 58 21.34 -38.42 7.04
C LYS A 58 21.26 -39.26 8.33
N ASP A 59 20.23 -39.02 9.16
CA ASP A 59 20.00 -39.77 10.39
C ASP A 59 19.85 -41.29 10.12
N ILE A 60 19.19 -41.67 9.02
CA ILE A 60 19.02 -43.06 8.61
C ILE A 60 20.30 -43.61 7.96
N GLU A 61 21.01 -42.81 7.14
CA GLU A 61 22.29 -43.20 6.54
C GLU A 61 23.37 -43.51 7.60
N GLU A 62 23.36 -42.77 8.73
CA GLU A 62 24.25 -43.03 9.85
C GLU A 62 24.00 -44.44 10.42
N ILE A 63 22.75 -44.87 10.51
CA ILE A 63 22.40 -46.22 10.99
C ILE A 63 22.76 -47.30 9.95
N TYR A 64 22.62 -46.98 8.67
CA TYR A 64 23.12 -47.84 7.61
C TYR A 64 24.63 -48.11 7.81
N GLY A 65 25.40 -47.06 8.15
CA GLY A 65 26.81 -47.19 8.49
C GLY A 65 27.05 -48.15 9.67
N VAL A 66 26.18 -48.15 10.69
CA VAL A 66 26.28 -49.13 11.81
C VAL A 66 25.97 -50.54 11.35
N ALA A 67 24.95 -50.76 10.53
CA ALA A 67 24.61 -52.10 10.02
C ALA A 67 25.71 -52.64 9.09
N SER A 68 26.28 -51.79 8.23
CA SER A 68 27.41 -52.14 7.34
C SER A 68 28.70 -52.39 8.11
N ALA A 69 28.95 -51.64 9.21
CA ALA A 69 30.12 -51.90 10.07
C ALA A 69 30.07 -53.31 10.72
N LEU A 70 28.87 -53.82 11.04
CA LEU A 70 28.69 -55.18 11.51
C LEU A 70 29.08 -56.20 10.42
N GLU A 71 28.82 -55.93 9.13
CA GLU A 71 29.29 -56.78 8.03
C GLU A 71 30.82 -56.89 8.00
N ILE A 72 31.53 -55.76 8.08
CA ILE A 72 32.99 -55.72 8.05
C ILE A 72 33.59 -56.57 9.17
N VAL A 73 32.99 -56.52 10.37
CA VAL A 73 33.45 -57.30 11.51
C VAL A 73 33.16 -58.81 11.35
N LEU A 74 32.09 -59.14 10.61
CA LEU A 74 31.74 -60.54 10.29
C LEU A 74 32.62 -61.10 9.16
N ALA A 75 33.10 -60.27 8.21
CA ALA A 75 33.89 -60.66 7.05
C ALA A 75 35.37 -60.98 7.38
N ASP A 76 35.85 -60.71 8.60
CA ASP A 76 37.24 -60.88 9.00
C ASP A 76 37.58 -62.31 9.41
N GLY A 77 37.03 -63.28 8.67
CA GLY A 77 37.41 -64.66 8.71
C GLY A 77 36.43 -65.65 9.36
N ASP A 78 36.74 -66.99 9.28
CA ASP A 78 35.99 -68.16 9.75
C ASP A 78 35.46 -68.10 11.20
N ASN A 79 35.63 -66.96 11.88
CA ASN A 79 35.48 -66.81 13.31
C ASN A 79 34.26 -65.97 13.77
N TRP A 80 33.23 -65.80 12.94
CA TRP A 80 31.95 -65.12 13.45
C TRP A 80 31.39 -65.83 14.68
N LYS A 81 31.70 -67.07 14.94
CA LYS A 81 31.36 -67.84 16.15
C LYS A 81 32.13 -67.38 17.39
N VAL A 82 33.26 -66.71 17.23
CA VAL A 82 34.17 -66.27 18.31
C VAL A 82 34.04 -64.79 18.58
N MET A 83 33.42 -64.05 17.67
CA MET A 83 33.16 -62.63 17.86
C MET A 83 32.24 -62.41 19.04
N ASP A 84 32.65 -61.53 19.98
CA ASP A 84 31.79 -61.04 21.03
C ASP A 84 30.79 -59.99 20.46
N PHE A 85 29.76 -60.50 19.74
CA PHE A 85 28.71 -59.71 19.14
C PHE A 85 28.11 -58.76 20.17
N ASP A 86 27.84 -59.24 21.40
CA ASP A 86 27.21 -58.47 22.44
C ASP A 86 28.05 -57.27 22.87
N SER A 87 29.36 -57.45 22.98
CA SER A 87 30.30 -56.38 23.32
C SER A 87 30.38 -55.30 22.21
N THR A 88 30.42 -55.75 20.95
CA THR A 88 30.45 -54.85 19.79
C THR A 88 29.13 -54.11 19.64
N ALA A 89 27.99 -54.81 19.72
CA ALA A 89 26.68 -54.21 19.66
C ALA A 89 26.45 -53.20 20.82
N LYS A 90 26.92 -53.54 22.03
CA LYS A 90 26.91 -52.63 23.17
C LYS A 90 27.67 -51.33 22.92
N ARG A 91 28.86 -51.42 22.31
CA ARG A 91 29.66 -50.24 21.97
C ARG A 91 28.99 -49.37 20.92
N LEU A 92 28.49 -49.96 19.83
CA LEU A 92 27.80 -49.25 18.76
C LEU A 92 26.54 -48.55 19.30
N MET A 93 25.70 -49.25 20.05
CA MET A 93 24.48 -48.69 20.62
C MET A 93 24.72 -47.57 21.67
N LYS A 94 25.90 -47.56 22.33
CA LYS A 94 26.27 -46.49 23.24
C LYS A 94 26.36 -45.12 22.53
N TYR A 95 26.77 -45.10 21.27
CA TYR A 95 26.87 -43.88 20.48
C TYR A 95 25.60 -43.59 19.69
N HIS A 96 24.71 -44.59 19.55
CA HIS A 96 23.45 -44.49 18.80
C HIS A 96 22.26 -44.89 19.70
N PRO A 97 21.86 -44.10 20.70
CA PRO A 97 20.87 -44.47 21.70
C PRO A 97 19.44 -44.70 21.13
N TYR A 98 19.20 -44.27 19.92
CA TYR A 98 17.94 -44.50 19.17
C TYR A 98 17.86 -45.90 18.56
N ILE A 99 18.96 -46.67 18.51
CA ILE A 99 18.91 -48.07 18.11
C ILE A 99 18.31 -48.89 19.27
N SER A 100 17.21 -49.56 18.98
CA SER A 100 16.52 -50.43 19.95
C SER A 100 17.19 -51.79 20.10
N SER A 101 17.64 -52.38 19.01
CA SER A 101 18.43 -53.60 18.99
C SER A 101 19.22 -53.75 17.73
N LEU A 102 20.37 -54.43 17.84
CA LEU A 102 21.15 -54.97 16.72
C LEU A 102 20.98 -56.47 16.64
N GLN A 103 20.85 -57.03 15.43
CA GLN A 103 20.54 -58.45 15.24
C GLN A 103 21.39 -59.01 14.09
N LEU A 104 21.68 -60.33 14.22
CA LEU A 104 22.26 -61.12 13.17
C LEU A 104 21.30 -62.23 12.74
N ALA A 105 21.14 -62.40 11.43
CA ALA A 105 20.26 -63.37 10.84
C ALA A 105 20.95 -64.23 9.76
N PRO A 106 21.86 -65.15 10.12
CA PRO A 106 22.46 -66.08 9.18
C PRO A 106 21.37 -66.86 8.43
N GLN A 107 21.56 -66.98 7.07
CA GLN A 107 20.58 -67.63 6.18
C GLN A 107 19.14 -67.12 6.37
N GLY A 108 18.98 -65.84 6.84
CA GLY A 108 17.71 -65.19 7.08
C GLY A 108 17.06 -65.53 8.40
N LYS A 109 17.66 -66.37 9.27
CA LYS A 109 17.12 -66.69 10.58
C LYS A 109 17.77 -65.87 11.68
N VAL A 110 16.98 -65.13 12.44
CA VAL A 110 17.49 -64.33 13.56
C VAL A 110 18.03 -65.24 14.65
N THR A 111 19.33 -65.22 14.87
CA THR A 111 20.02 -66.09 15.86
C THR A 111 20.65 -65.31 17.00
N ARG A 112 20.95 -64.02 16.81
CA ARG A 112 21.56 -63.14 17.79
C ARG A 112 20.83 -61.84 17.86
N ILE A 113 20.55 -61.33 19.07
CA ILE A 113 19.90 -60.03 19.34
C ILE A 113 20.58 -59.41 20.55
N TYR A 114 21.00 -58.15 20.42
CA TYR A 114 21.45 -57.34 21.55
C TYR A 114 20.66 -56.03 21.64
N PRO A 115 20.17 -55.62 22.83
CA PRO A 115 20.15 -56.40 24.07
C PRO A 115 19.11 -57.54 24.02
N TYR A 116 19.42 -58.65 24.66
CA TYR A 116 18.54 -59.85 24.69
C TYR A 116 17.27 -59.61 25.52
N HIS A 117 17.40 -58.91 26.65
CA HIS A 117 16.26 -58.66 27.54
C HIS A 117 15.25 -57.71 26.86
N GLY A 118 14.01 -58.17 26.75
CA GLY A 118 12.91 -57.46 26.08
C GLY A 118 12.74 -57.81 24.58
N ASN A 119 13.67 -58.58 23.97
CA ASN A 119 13.63 -58.97 22.55
C ASN A 119 13.51 -60.49 22.44
N LYS A 120 12.30 -61.06 22.36
CA LYS A 120 12.05 -62.49 22.28
C LYS A 120 11.98 -63.08 20.86
N ALA A 121 12.42 -62.35 19.82
CA ALA A 121 12.29 -62.78 18.45
C ALA A 121 13.42 -63.74 17.98
N VAL A 122 14.02 -64.49 18.87
CA VAL A 122 15.04 -65.51 18.53
C VAL A 122 14.35 -66.59 17.70
N PHE A 123 15.00 -67.00 16.58
CA PHE A 123 14.52 -67.98 15.59
C PHE A 123 13.45 -67.51 14.60
N LEU A 124 13.19 -66.21 14.48
CA LEU A 124 12.38 -65.70 13.40
C LEU A 124 13.07 -65.92 12.04
N ASP A 125 12.43 -66.68 11.16
CA ASP A 125 12.86 -66.85 9.79
C ASP A 125 12.32 -65.69 8.93
N LEU A 126 13.19 -64.75 8.64
CA LEU A 126 12.83 -63.54 7.89
C LEU A 126 12.49 -63.80 6.42
N LEU A 127 13.01 -64.88 5.83
CA LEU A 127 12.75 -65.25 4.43
C LEU A 127 11.41 -65.97 4.25
N GLN A 128 10.94 -66.64 5.31
CA GLN A 128 9.66 -67.37 5.31
C GLN A 128 8.52 -66.58 5.97
N ASP A 129 8.81 -65.51 6.70
CA ASP A 129 7.80 -64.70 7.37
C ASP A 129 6.86 -64.05 6.33
N GLU A 130 5.57 -64.15 6.56
CA GLU A 130 4.55 -63.67 5.65
C GLU A 130 4.66 -62.16 5.41
N LYS A 131 4.91 -61.35 6.45
CA LYS A 131 4.98 -59.88 6.39
C LYS A 131 6.37 -59.37 6.08
N ARG A 132 7.43 -60.03 6.53
CA ARG A 132 8.81 -59.57 6.40
C ARG A 132 9.55 -60.22 5.21
N GLY A 133 9.07 -61.41 4.80
CA GLY A 133 9.72 -62.24 3.77
C GLY A 133 9.86 -61.54 2.40
N PRO A 134 8.84 -60.90 1.87
CA PRO A 134 8.96 -60.28 0.56
C PRO A 134 10.08 -59.24 0.47
N LEU A 135 10.22 -58.32 1.43
CA LEU A 135 11.30 -57.34 1.46
C LEU A 135 12.66 -57.97 1.79
N SER A 136 12.67 -59.01 2.65
CA SER A 136 13.91 -59.74 2.97
C SER A 136 14.43 -60.51 1.76
N ARG A 137 13.58 -61.14 0.97
CA ARG A 137 13.94 -61.78 -0.31
C ARG A 137 14.44 -60.74 -1.31
N TYR A 138 13.74 -59.62 -1.48
CA TYR A 138 14.19 -58.53 -2.34
C TYR A 138 15.61 -58.05 -1.95
N ALA A 139 15.87 -57.84 -0.65
CA ALA A 139 17.19 -57.43 -0.18
C ALA A 139 18.24 -58.50 -0.49
N LYS A 140 17.91 -59.77 -0.25
CA LYS A 140 18.79 -60.91 -0.60
C LYS A 140 19.12 -60.97 -2.10
N ASP A 141 18.10 -60.80 -2.96
CA ASP A 141 18.24 -60.99 -4.40
C ASP A 141 18.95 -59.83 -5.08
N THR A 142 18.76 -58.60 -4.55
CA THR A 142 19.30 -57.35 -5.14
C THR A 142 20.60 -56.86 -4.50
N GLY A 143 20.94 -57.34 -3.28
CA GLY A 143 22.03 -56.82 -2.49
C GLY A 143 21.76 -55.42 -1.89
N LYS A 144 20.54 -54.95 -1.97
CA LYS A 144 20.17 -53.62 -1.47
C LYS A 144 19.71 -53.69 -0.01
N THR A 145 20.09 -52.70 0.77
CA THR A 145 19.56 -52.50 2.13
C THR A 145 18.12 -52.01 2.06
N VAL A 146 17.25 -52.62 2.85
CA VAL A 146 15.84 -52.31 2.89
C VAL A 146 15.40 -51.77 4.24
N ILE A 147 14.43 -50.84 4.22
CA ILE A 147 13.78 -50.32 5.42
C ILE A 147 12.35 -50.87 5.45
N GLN A 148 11.95 -51.41 6.58
CA GLN A 148 10.58 -51.87 6.81
C GLN A 148 10.00 -51.26 8.07
N GLY A 149 8.77 -50.85 8.02
CA GLY A 149 8.03 -50.27 9.15
C GLY A 149 7.31 -49.00 8.76
N PRO A 150 6.69 -48.31 9.70
CA PRO A 150 6.78 -48.55 11.17
C PRO A 150 5.99 -49.75 11.66
N PHE A 151 6.43 -50.39 12.74
CA PHE A 151 5.78 -51.47 13.44
C PHE A 151 5.89 -51.30 14.95
N ASP A 152 5.00 -51.97 15.72
CA ASP A 152 5.01 -51.88 17.17
C ASP A 152 6.18 -52.69 17.76
N LEU A 153 6.98 -52.02 18.59
CA LEU A 153 8.09 -52.66 19.32
C LEU A 153 7.56 -53.42 20.54
N VAL A 154 8.18 -54.56 20.81
CA VAL A 154 7.85 -55.34 22.02
C VAL A 154 8.10 -54.56 23.31
N GLN A 155 9.04 -53.62 23.25
CA GLN A 155 9.40 -52.75 24.38
C GLN A 155 8.51 -51.47 24.46
N GLY A 156 7.48 -51.39 23.63
CA GLY A 156 6.64 -50.24 23.47
C GLY A 156 7.16 -49.16 22.49
N GLY A 157 6.23 -48.44 21.90
CA GLY A 157 6.55 -47.44 20.84
C GLY A 157 6.61 -48.03 19.45
N LYS A 158 6.94 -47.20 18.49
CA LYS A 158 7.09 -47.58 17.08
C LYS A 158 8.58 -47.74 16.71
N GLY A 159 8.84 -48.64 15.77
CA GLY A 159 10.16 -48.84 15.25
C GLY A 159 10.18 -49.11 13.74
N ILE A 160 11.33 -48.93 13.15
CA ILE A 160 11.63 -49.31 11.76
C ILE A 160 12.80 -50.30 11.79
N ALA A 161 12.80 -51.27 10.88
CA ALA A 161 13.89 -52.22 10.73
C ALA A 161 14.69 -51.92 9.47
N LEU A 162 15.96 -51.67 9.64
CA LEU A 162 16.94 -51.60 8.56
C LEU A 162 17.58 -52.96 8.44
N ARG A 163 17.47 -53.64 7.28
CA ARG A 163 18.06 -54.94 6.99
C ARG A 163 19.09 -54.76 5.89
N HIS A 164 20.35 -55.04 6.24
CA HIS A 164 21.47 -55.01 5.32
C HIS A 164 21.86 -56.43 4.97
N PRO A 165 21.79 -56.87 3.68
CA PRO A 165 22.16 -58.21 3.24
C PRO A 165 23.68 -58.34 3.19
N VAL A 166 24.18 -59.38 3.78
CA VAL A 166 25.60 -59.71 3.87
C VAL A 166 25.90 -60.93 2.99
N TYR A 167 27.03 -60.89 2.32
CA TYR A 167 27.49 -61.98 1.45
C TYR A 167 28.92 -62.33 1.74
N GLU A 168 29.24 -63.62 1.63
CA GLU A 168 30.58 -64.19 1.69
C GLU A 168 31.04 -64.49 0.27
N ILE A 169 32.37 -64.59 0.10
CA ILE A 169 32.98 -65.05 -1.13
C ILE A 169 33.49 -66.46 -0.85
N ASP A 170 32.93 -67.45 -1.56
CA ASP A 170 33.34 -68.84 -1.42
C ASP A 170 34.71 -69.07 -2.00
N GLU A 171 35.22 -70.27 -1.80
CA GLU A 171 36.57 -70.72 -2.33
C GLU A 171 36.66 -70.65 -3.87
N SER A 172 35.50 -70.63 -4.55
CA SER A 172 35.43 -70.54 -6.01
C SER A 172 35.35 -69.04 -6.50
N GLY A 173 35.30 -68.07 -5.59
CA GLY A 173 35.15 -66.66 -5.90
C GLY A 173 33.68 -66.27 -6.15
N GLN A 174 32.70 -67.15 -5.89
CA GLN A 174 31.28 -66.81 -6.01
C GLN A 174 30.73 -66.13 -4.73
N ARG A 175 29.84 -65.19 -4.94
CA ARG A 175 29.21 -64.46 -3.86
C ARG A 175 28.03 -65.26 -3.32
N GLU A 176 28.13 -65.77 -2.09
CA GLU A 176 27.06 -66.49 -1.43
C GLU A 176 26.37 -65.64 -0.33
N PHE A 177 25.08 -65.76 -0.25
CA PHE A 177 24.32 -65.03 0.76
C PHE A 177 24.57 -65.63 2.16
N TRP A 178 25.27 -64.86 3.01
CA TRP A 178 25.50 -65.24 4.39
C TRP A 178 24.23 -65.02 5.25
N GLY A 179 23.54 -63.86 5.11
CA GLY A 179 22.40 -63.49 5.93
C GLY A 179 22.13 -61.98 5.98
N PHE A 180 21.64 -61.51 7.11
CA PHE A 180 21.40 -60.09 7.33
C PHE A 180 22.08 -59.60 8.62
N THR A 181 22.60 -58.37 8.60
CA THR A 181 22.76 -57.51 9.75
C THR A 181 21.52 -56.60 9.83
N ILE A 182 20.99 -56.41 11.05
CA ILE A 182 19.72 -55.73 11.23
C ILE A 182 19.83 -54.70 12.36
N ALA A 183 19.44 -53.49 12.09
CA ALA A 183 19.24 -52.46 13.10
C ALA A 183 17.73 -52.15 13.28
N ILE A 184 17.24 -52.30 14.49
CA ILE A 184 15.90 -51.87 14.87
C ILE A 184 15.99 -50.48 15.49
N ILE A 185 15.30 -49.52 14.92
CA ILE A 185 15.41 -48.09 15.23
C ILE A 185 14.12 -47.62 15.87
N LYS A 186 14.23 -46.90 16.97
CA LYS A 186 13.04 -46.29 17.62
C LYS A 186 12.64 -45.03 16.88
N VAL A 187 11.31 -44.92 16.66
CA VAL A 187 10.66 -43.73 16.17
C VAL A 187 9.79 -43.20 17.31
N PRO A 188 9.83 -41.88 17.65
CA PRO A 188 10.51 -40.78 16.95
C PRO A 188 11.97 -40.52 17.33
N ASP A 189 12.57 -41.32 18.23
CA ASP A 189 13.90 -41.03 18.84
C ASP A 189 15.00 -40.72 17.83
N VAL A 190 15.03 -41.45 16.70
CA VAL A 190 16.02 -41.24 15.62
C VAL A 190 15.96 -39.86 15.02
N PHE A 191 14.77 -39.27 14.93
CA PHE A 191 14.55 -37.96 14.35
C PHE A 191 14.42 -36.87 15.42
N ARG A 192 14.79 -37.14 16.67
CA ARG A 192 14.55 -36.22 17.81
C ARG A 192 15.10 -34.82 17.53
N ALA A 193 16.33 -34.68 17.09
CA ALA A 193 16.92 -33.36 16.82
C ALA A 193 16.18 -32.62 15.72
N THR A 194 15.73 -33.32 14.68
CA THR A 194 14.93 -32.76 13.59
C THR A 194 13.56 -32.33 14.05
N ILE A 195 12.90 -33.15 14.92
CA ILE A 195 11.56 -32.88 15.46
C ILE A 195 11.56 -31.69 16.42
N GLU A 196 12.52 -31.60 17.33
CA GLU A 196 12.65 -30.47 18.26
C GLU A 196 12.81 -29.14 17.51
N ASN A 197 13.50 -29.15 16.39
CA ASN A 197 13.61 -28.00 15.51
C ASN A 197 12.28 -27.63 14.81
N PHE A 198 11.40 -28.58 14.46
CA PHE A 198 10.06 -28.26 13.94
C PHE A 198 9.22 -27.50 14.97
N SER A 199 9.24 -27.95 16.21
CA SER A 199 8.51 -27.33 17.32
C SER A 199 8.98 -25.89 17.56
N SER A 200 10.28 -25.63 17.41
CA SER A 200 10.86 -24.29 17.59
C SER A 200 10.47 -23.30 16.46
N PHE A 201 10.06 -23.80 15.30
CA PHE A 201 9.65 -22.98 14.15
C PHE A 201 8.13 -22.92 13.94
N ASP A 202 7.32 -23.40 14.90
CA ASP A 202 5.85 -23.38 14.83
C ASP A 202 5.28 -24.11 13.58
N TYR A 203 5.82 -25.30 13.22
CA TYR A 203 5.28 -26.13 12.16
C TYR A 203 4.63 -27.40 12.71
N ALA A 204 3.45 -27.72 12.17
CA ALA A 204 2.86 -29.06 12.25
C ALA A 204 3.38 -29.91 11.09
N TYR A 205 3.57 -31.22 11.33
CA TYR A 205 4.18 -32.11 10.34
C TYR A 205 3.62 -33.52 10.41
N MET A 206 3.74 -34.25 9.30
CA MET A 206 3.52 -35.70 9.17
C MET A 206 4.59 -36.30 8.29
N LEU A 207 5.25 -37.37 8.74
CA LEU A 207 6.23 -38.13 8.00
C LEU A 207 5.65 -39.47 7.61
N TYR A 208 5.79 -39.82 6.34
CA TYR A 208 5.35 -41.09 5.79
C TYR A 208 6.50 -41.81 5.12
N SER A 209 6.53 -43.15 5.19
CA SER A 209 7.35 -44.04 4.37
C SER A 209 6.47 -44.82 3.40
N PHE A 210 6.98 -45.08 2.21
CA PHE A 210 6.26 -45.86 1.21
C PHE A 210 6.52 -47.36 1.41
N ASP A 211 5.46 -48.11 1.67
CA ASP A 211 5.52 -49.57 1.65
C ASP A 211 5.38 -50.04 0.20
N SER A 212 6.53 -50.44 -0.40
CA SER A 212 6.55 -50.89 -1.78
C SER A 212 5.81 -52.20 -2.02
N LEU A 213 5.56 -53.01 -0.97
CA LEU A 213 4.79 -54.25 -1.05
C LEU A 213 3.28 -53.99 -0.96
N GLY A 214 2.85 -53.17 0.00
CA GLY A 214 1.50 -52.80 0.17
C GLY A 214 1.05 -51.67 -0.78
N GLN A 215 1.98 -51.10 -1.54
CA GLN A 215 1.75 -49.94 -2.45
C GLN A 215 1.00 -48.79 -1.75
N GLN A 216 1.34 -48.52 -0.52
CA GLN A 216 0.68 -47.49 0.28
C GLN A 216 1.66 -46.71 1.17
N TRP A 217 1.30 -45.46 1.44
CA TRP A 217 2.02 -44.64 2.41
C TRP A 217 1.63 -45.01 3.83
N GLN A 218 2.63 -45.26 4.67
CA GLN A 218 2.46 -45.55 6.09
C GLN A 218 2.90 -44.36 6.92
N LEU A 219 2.08 -43.91 7.86
CA LEU A 219 2.43 -42.84 8.78
C LEU A 219 3.48 -43.32 9.77
N VAL A 220 4.65 -42.66 9.74
CA VAL A 220 5.79 -42.98 10.61
C VAL A 220 5.71 -42.16 11.90
N LEU A 221 5.45 -40.87 11.77
CA LEU A 221 5.29 -39.96 12.91
C LEU A 221 4.47 -38.74 12.51
N ASP A 222 3.86 -38.07 13.49
CA ASP A 222 3.13 -36.83 13.32
C ASP A 222 3.26 -35.89 14.53
N SER A 223 2.88 -34.64 14.34
CA SER A 223 2.86 -33.61 15.38
C SER A 223 1.61 -33.65 16.28
N GLY A 224 0.69 -34.59 16.05
CA GLY A 224 -0.61 -34.64 16.74
C GLY A 224 -1.64 -33.62 16.24
N GLN A 225 -1.33 -32.87 15.19
CA GLN A 225 -2.21 -31.86 14.58
C GLN A 225 -2.58 -32.31 13.15
N ALA A 226 -3.88 -32.22 12.82
CA ALA A 226 -4.32 -32.43 11.44
C ALA A 226 -3.77 -31.35 10.51
N LEU A 227 -3.27 -31.77 9.36
CA LEU A 227 -2.76 -30.87 8.34
C LEU A 227 -3.85 -30.54 7.31
N VAL A 228 -3.98 -29.24 6.98
CA VAL A 228 -4.88 -28.76 5.94
C VAL A 228 -4.05 -28.08 4.89
N ASP A 229 -4.08 -28.60 3.66
CA ASP A 229 -3.33 -28.13 2.51
C ASP A 229 -1.81 -28.00 2.81
N PRO A 230 -1.14 -29.10 3.27
CA PRO A 230 0.27 -29.05 3.62
C PRO A 230 1.18 -28.94 2.41
N GLU A 231 2.34 -28.33 2.59
CA GLU A 231 3.44 -28.51 1.65
C GLU A 231 4.06 -29.90 1.82
N ILE A 232 4.30 -30.59 0.72
CA ILE A 232 4.79 -31.94 0.68
C ILE A 232 6.13 -31.97 -0.02
N VAL A 233 7.12 -32.57 0.64
CA VAL A 233 8.42 -32.87 0.06
C VAL A 233 8.64 -34.37 0.06
N GLU A 234 8.87 -34.94 -1.11
CA GLU A 234 9.27 -36.33 -1.29
C GLU A 234 10.79 -36.43 -1.34
N PHE A 235 11.34 -37.45 -0.69
CA PHE A 235 12.76 -37.71 -0.65
C PHE A 235 12.99 -39.21 -0.59
N GLN A 236 14.19 -39.66 -0.90
CA GLN A 236 14.57 -41.09 -0.93
C GLN A 236 15.59 -41.36 0.17
N VAL A 237 15.35 -42.37 0.93
CA VAL A 237 16.29 -42.88 1.94
C VAL A 237 16.60 -44.32 1.58
N LEU A 238 17.84 -44.61 1.20
CA LEU A 238 18.24 -45.89 0.64
C LEU A 238 17.34 -46.26 -0.55
N ASP A 239 16.66 -47.40 -0.49
CA ASP A 239 15.76 -47.89 -1.55
C ASP A 239 14.24 -47.61 -1.21
N THR A 240 13.99 -46.75 -0.24
CA THR A 240 12.64 -46.45 0.24
C THR A 240 12.27 -44.99 -0.02
N GLN A 241 11.06 -44.76 -0.55
CA GLN A 241 10.54 -43.39 -0.73
C GLN A 241 9.90 -42.88 0.57
N TRP A 242 10.13 -41.63 0.89
CA TRP A 242 9.61 -40.94 2.05
C TRP A 242 8.90 -39.66 1.65
N LYS A 243 7.96 -39.25 2.47
CA LYS A 243 7.20 -38.03 2.25
C LYS A 243 7.04 -37.28 3.56
N LEU A 244 7.50 -36.02 3.57
CA LEU A 244 7.33 -35.10 4.66
C LEU A 244 6.29 -34.06 4.29
N ALA A 245 5.16 -34.01 5.00
CA ALA A 245 4.13 -33.00 4.89
C ALA A 245 4.26 -32.03 6.05
N ILE A 246 4.27 -30.72 5.78
CA ILE A 246 4.33 -29.69 6.81
C ILE A 246 3.40 -28.52 6.51
N MET A 247 2.96 -27.86 7.55
CA MET A 247 2.24 -26.59 7.48
C MET A 247 2.54 -25.74 8.72
N PRO A 248 2.38 -24.41 8.68
CA PRO A 248 2.46 -23.58 9.90
C PRO A 248 1.46 -24.07 10.95
N ALA A 249 1.88 -24.23 12.20
CA ALA A 249 1.01 -24.74 13.28
C ALA A 249 -0.23 -23.85 13.52
N LYS A 250 -0.13 -22.54 13.23
CA LYS A 250 -1.25 -21.59 13.29
C LYS A 250 -2.08 -21.53 11.99
N GLY A 251 -1.79 -22.42 11.03
CA GLY A 251 -2.39 -22.45 9.69
C GLY A 251 -1.83 -21.38 8.74
N TRP A 252 -2.23 -21.51 7.48
CA TRP A 252 -1.77 -20.59 6.41
C TRP A 252 -2.34 -19.18 6.61
N TYR A 253 -3.59 -19.08 7.09
CA TYR A 253 -4.35 -17.84 7.19
C TYR A 253 -4.30 -17.25 8.60
N ASN A 254 -3.44 -16.25 8.79
CA ASN A 254 -3.35 -15.52 10.05
C ASN A 254 -3.65 -14.03 9.82
N TYR A 255 -4.86 -13.59 10.16
CA TYR A 255 -5.29 -12.19 10.00
C TYR A 255 -4.44 -11.19 10.79
N ARG A 256 -3.77 -11.65 11.87
CA ARG A 256 -2.91 -10.77 12.69
C ARG A 256 -1.71 -10.24 11.93
N GLU A 257 -1.27 -10.92 10.88
CA GLU A 257 -0.15 -10.49 10.05
C GLU A 257 -0.56 -9.42 9.05
N ILE A 258 -1.80 -9.47 8.53
CA ILE A 258 -2.29 -8.52 7.54
C ILE A 258 -3.00 -7.31 8.15
N LEU A 259 -3.57 -7.46 9.36
CA LEU A 259 -4.33 -6.41 10.03
C LEU A 259 -3.58 -5.07 10.17
N PRO A 260 -2.30 -5.03 10.58
CA PRO A 260 -1.56 -3.78 10.68
C PRO A 260 -1.43 -3.05 9.34
N HIS A 261 -1.17 -3.81 8.25
CA HIS A 261 -1.08 -3.25 6.90
C HIS A 261 -2.45 -2.71 6.43
N GLY A 262 -3.52 -3.44 6.75
CA GLY A 262 -4.89 -3.02 6.46
C GLY A 262 -5.27 -1.73 7.18
N VAL A 263 -5.06 -1.65 8.49
CA VAL A 263 -5.36 -0.47 9.29
C VAL A 263 -4.53 0.74 8.82
N PHE A 264 -3.23 0.55 8.62
CA PHE A 264 -2.35 1.62 8.17
C PHE A 264 -2.72 2.13 6.77
N GLY A 265 -2.95 1.23 5.83
CA GLY A 265 -3.34 1.62 4.46
C GLY A 265 -4.69 2.33 4.42
N PHE A 266 -5.69 1.87 5.20
CA PHE A 266 -6.98 2.55 5.32
C PHE A 266 -6.83 3.95 5.90
N PHE A 267 -5.98 4.12 6.92
CA PHE A 267 -5.67 5.43 7.50
C PHE A 267 -5.06 6.39 6.46
N LEU A 268 -4.16 5.89 5.60
CA LEU A 268 -3.59 6.69 4.50
C LEU A 268 -4.65 7.14 3.50
N VAL A 269 -5.62 6.28 3.16
CA VAL A 269 -6.74 6.64 2.28
C VAL A 269 -7.58 7.76 2.90
N LEU A 270 -7.89 7.68 4.20
CA LEU A 270 -8.61 8.73 4.91
C LEU A 270 -7.84 10.04 4.93
N LEU A 271 -6.54 10.00 5.23
CA LEU A 271 -5.67 11.17 5.26
C LEU A 271 -5.58 11.84 3.88
N PHE A 272 -5.39 11.07 2.82
CA PHE A 272 -5.35 11.56 1.44
C PHE A 272 -6.67 12.23 1.04
N THR A 273 -7.79 11.61 1.39
CA THR A 273 -9.13 12.14 1.12
C THR A 273 -9.37 13.44 1.88
N ALA A 274 -9.01 13.50 3.17
CA ALA A 274 -9.11 14.70 3.99
C ALA A 274 -8.24 15.84 3.46
N MET A 275 -7.00 15.54 3.05
CA MET A 275 -6.10 16.51 2.45
C MET A 275 -6.67 17.06 1.13
N SER A 276 -7.21 16.19 0.28
CA SER A 276 -7.85 16.60 -0.98
C SER A 276 -9.05 17.52 -0.74
N TYR A 277 -9.88 17.21 0.25
CA TYR A 277 -10.98 18.09 0.67
C TYR A 277 -10.48 19.45 1.16
N MET A 278 -9.43 19.46 1.99
CA MET A 278 -8.84 20.68 2.54
C MET A 278 -8.25 21.59 1.45
N LEU A 279 -7.56 21.00 0.46
CA LEU A 279 -7.02 21.75 -0.69
C LEU A 279 -8.13 22.42 -1.50
N LEU A 280 -9.25 21.72 -1.76
CA LEU A 280 -10.40 22.30 -2.45
C LEU A 280 -11.03 23.46 -1.64
N ARG A 281 -11.11 23.33 -0.34
CA ARG A 281 -11.60 24.39 0.55
C ARG A 281 -10.67 25.60 0.58
N LEU A 282 -9.36 25.37 0.60
CA LEU A 282 -8.38 26.46 0.57
C LEU A 282 -8.43 27.24 -0.76
N ALA A 283 -8.59 26.52 -1.89
CA ALA A 283 -8.77 27.15 -3.20
C ALA A 283 -10.05 28.00 -3.25
N GLU A 284 -11.15 27.53 -2.69
CA GLU A 284 -12.42 28.28 -2.56
C GLU A 284 -12.24 29.55 -1.71
N ALA A 285 -11.62 29.43 -0.54
CA ALA A 285 -11.36 30.57 0.34
C ALA A 285 -10.46 31.62 -0.30
N LYS A 286 -9.38 31.19 -0.99
CA LYS A 286 -8.47 32.08 -1.73
C LYS A 286 -9.22 32.87 -2.80
N ARG A 287 -10.12 32.22 -3.52
CA ARG A 287 -10.92 32.86 -4.57
C ARG A 287 -11.89 33.89 -4.00
N MET A 288 -12.63 33.57 -2.93
CA MET A 288 -13.50 34.51 -2.24
C MET A 288 -12.74 35.74 -1.76
N PHE A 289 -11.55 35.50 -1.14
CA PHE A 289 -10.71 36.60 -0.68
C PHE A 289 -10.20 37.47 -1.84
N SER A 290 -9.84 36.87 -2.99
CA SER A 290 -9.47 37.62 -4.20
C SER A 290 -10.62 38.48 -4.74
N GLN A 291 -11.86 37.97 -4.75
CA GLN A 291 -13.01 38.72 -5.20
C GLN A 291 -13.34 39.90 -4.26
N MET A 292 -13.29 39.70 -2.96
CA MET A 292 -13.46 40.77 -1.97
C MET A 292 -12.40 41.88 -2.11
N SER A 293 -11.21 41.55 -2.58
CA SER A 293 -10.09 42.48 -2.81
C SER A 293 -10.27 43.34 -4.08
N LEU A 294 -11.29 43.15 -4.91
CA LEU A 294 -11.56 43.91 -6.15
C LEU A 294 -12.67 44.97 -5.99
N MET A 295 -13.27 45.05 -4.82
CA MET A 295 -14.32 46.04 -4.53
C MET A 295 -13.81 47.15 -3.61
N ASP A 296 -14.34 48.38 -3.78
CA ASP A 296 -14.17 49.47 -2.81
C ASP A 296 -15.05 49.25 -1.59
N GLY A 297 -14.44 49.13 -0.41
CA GLY A 297 -15.15 48.80 0.83
C GLY A 297 -16.19 49.84 1.30
N LEU A 298 -16.12 51.10 0.84
CA LEU A 298 -17.05 52.14 1.19
C LEU A 298 -18.25 52.17 0.24
N THR A 299 -17.99 52.15 -1.07
CA THR A 299 -18.99 52.42 -2.11
C THR A 299 -19.60 51.20 -2.75
N GLY A 300 -18.91 50.04 -2.63
CA GLY A 300 -19.29 48.78 -3.30
C GLY A 300 -19.07 48.75 -4.81
N LEU A 301 -18.46 49.81 -5.38
CA LEU A 301 -17.97 49.78 -6.76
C LEU A 301 -16.66 48.96 -6.90
N GLY A 302 -16.23 48.67 -8.12
CA GLY A 302 -14.87 48.18 -8.36
C GLY A 302 -13.85 49.17 -7.79
N ASN A 303 -12.75 48.65 -7.22
CA ASN A 303 -11.64 49.51 -6.78
C ASN A 303 -10.61 49.73 -7.92
N LYS A 304 -9.59 50.51 -7.65
CA LYS A 304 -8.51 50.79 -8.63
C LYS A 304 -7.93 49.52 -9.23
N ARG A 305 -7.67 48.48 -8.42
CA ARG A 305 -7.14 47.22 -8.91
C ARG A 305 -8.10 46.52 -9.88
N SER A 306 -9.40 46.59 -9.61
CA SER A 306 -10.43 46.07 -10.50
C SER A 306 -10.47 46.83 -11.82
N PHE A 307 -10.36 48.19 -11.75
CA PHE A 307 -10.24 49.04 -12.93
C PHE A 307 -9.04 48.66 -13.78
N ASP A 308 -7.86 48.65 -13.19
CA ASP A 308 -6.62 48.32 -13.88
C ASP A 308 -6.72 46.95 -14.61
N HIS A 309 -7.27 45.93 -13.91
CA HIS A 309 -7.48 44.59 -14.48
C HIS A 309 -8.49 44.59 -15.66
N SER A 310 -9.60 45.34 -15.55
CA SER A 310 -10.59 45.42 -16.63
C SER A 310 -10.02 46.14 -17.86
N LEU A 311 -9.21 47.16 -17.61
CA LEU A 311 -8.56 47.93 -18.67
C LEU A 311 -7.53 47.10 -19.40
N GLU A 312 -6.65 46.37 -18.67
CA GLU A 312 -5.69 45.46 -19.27
C GLU A 312 -6.35 44.41 -20.15
N HIS A 313 -7.50 43.89 -19.74
CA HIS A 313 -8.26 42.89 -20.50
C HIS A 313 -8.75 43.47 -21.84
N LEU A 314 -9.36 44.69 -21.86
CA LEU A 314 -9.83 45.33 -23.08
C LEU A 314 -8.67 45.59 -24.06
N VAL A 315 -7.52 46.02 -23.53
CA VAL A 315 -6.32 46.27 -24.35
C VAL A 315 -5.79 44.95 -24.95
N GLN A 316 -5.73 43.87 -24.18
CA GLN A 316 -5.29 42.58 -24.68
C GLN A 316 -6.22 42.00 -25.75
N GLU A 317 -7.50 42.31 -25.68
CA GLU A 317 -8.48 41.90 -26.68
C GLU A 317 -8.43 42.79 -27.95
N GLY A 318 -7.71 43.91 -27.91
CA GLY A 318 -7.66 44.88 -29.00
C GLY A 318 -8.98 45.64 -29.17
N SER A 319 -9.81 45.70 -28.09
CA SER A 319 -11.12 46.34 -28.12
C SER A 319 -11.02 47.86 -28.01
N SER A 320 -11.89 48.59 -28.74
CA SER A 320 -12.12 50.02 -28.53
C SER A 320 -12.87 50.21 -27.23
N PHE A 321 -12.55 51.25 -26.50
CA PHE A 321 -13.28 51.56 -25.23
C PHE A 321 -13.25 53.08 -24.95
N GLY A 322 -14.21 53.53 -24.13
CA GLY A 322 -14.24 54.86 -23.59
C GLY A 322 -13.95 54.89 -22.08
N LEU A 323 -13.28 55.96 -21.65
CA LEU A 323 -13.05 56.26 -20.23
C LEU A 323 -13.76 57.56 -19.86
N CYS A 324 -14.59 57.50 -18.80
CA CYS A 324 -15.17 58.69 -18.19
C CYS A 324 -14.65 58.87 -16.77
N TYR A 325 -13.72 59.83 -16.58
CA TYR A 325 -13.28 60.23 -15.25
C TYR A 325 -14.30 61.17 -14.61
N ILE A 326 -14.52 60.99 -13.32
CA ILE A 326 -15.50 61.71 -12.52
C ILE A 326 -14.87 62.15 -11.21
N ASP A 327 -14.95 63.45 -10.91
CA ASP A 327 -14.54 64.04 -9.62
C ASP A 327 -15.72 64.74 -8.95
N VAL A 328 -15.85 64.58 -7.62
CA VAL A 328 -16.91 65.18 -6.84
C VAL A 328 -16.53 66.59 -6.40
N ASN A 329 -17.12 67.60 -7.01
CA ASN A 329 -16.79 69.00 -6.76
C ASN A 329 -17.00 69.39 -5.29
N HIS A 330 -16.03 70.10 -4.73
CA HIS A 330 -16.05 70.60 -3.34
C HIS A 330 -16.17 69.51 -2.26
N PHE A 331 -15.80 68.27 -2.54
CA PHE A 331 -15.91 67.17 -1.56
C PHE A 331 -15.12 67.45 -0.27
N LYS A 332 -13.89 68.03 -0.41
CA LYS A 332 -13.12 68.43 0.77
C LYS A 332 -13.89 69.47 1.64
N ALA A 333 -14.51 70.45 1.02
CA ALA A 333 -15.31 71.45 1.77
C ALA A 333 -16.51 70.80 2.49
N VAL A 334 -17.11 69.76 1.93
CA VAL A 334 -18.17 69.00 2.61
C VAL A 334 -17.62 68.29 3.84
N ASN A 335 -16.45 67.64 3.72
CA ASN A 335 -15.78 66.97 4.84
C ASN A 335 -15.40 67.96 5.93
N ASP A 336 -14.77 69.09 5.56
CA ASP A 336 -14.30 70.11 6.50
C ASP A 336 -15.51 70.77 7.24
N ARG A 337 -16.67 70.94 6.59
CA ARG A 337 -17.83 71.54 7.17
C ARG A 337 -18.78 70.64 7.93
N PHE A 338 -18.93 69.39 7.47
CA PHE A 338 -19.97 68.47 8.01
C PHE A 338 -19.36 67.13 8.56
N GLY A 339 -18.06 66.98 8.51
CA GLY A 339 -17.34 65.81 8.99
C GLY A 339 -17.30 64.62 8.00
N HIS A 340 -16.36 63.73 8.20
CA HIS A 340 -16.08 62.58 7.31
C HIS A 340 -17.26 61.62 7.19
N ASN A 341 -18.10 61.46 8.23
CA ASN A 341 -19.29 60.60 8.18
C ASN A 341 -20.30 61.07 7.13
N VAL A 342 -20.45 62.40 6.95
CA VAL A 342 -21.31 62.98 5.91
C VAL A 342 -20.67 62.80 4.54
N GLY A 343 -19.35 62.95 4.43
CA GLY A 343 -18.59 62.67 3.20
C GLY A 343 -18.71 61.21 2.77
N ASP A 344 -18.63 60.26 3.68
CA ASP A 344 -18.79 58.83 3.38
C ASP A 344 -20.18 58.49 2.83
N VAL A 345 -21.24 59.05 3.45
CA VAL A 345 -22.61 58.91 2.95
C VAL A 345 -22.75 59.57 1.57
N LEU A 346 -22.07 60.70 1.35
CA LEU A 346 -22.03 61.36 0.07
C LEU A 346 -21.42 60.48 -1.01
N LEU A 347 -20.22 59.90 -0.76
CA LEU A 347 -19.57 59.02 -1.70
C LEU A 347 -20.41 57.77 -2.03
N LYS A 348 -21.05 57.17 -1.04
CA LYS A 348 -22.02 56.08 -1.26
C LYS A 348 -23.19 56.52 -2.17
N THR A 349 -23.66 57.73 -1.99
CA THR A 349 -24.76 58.25 -2.80
C THR A 349 -24.31 58.60 -4.21
N VAL A 350 -23.09 59.10 -4.39
CA VAL A 350 -22.47 59.33 -5.71
C VAL A 350 -22.34 58.00 -6.44
N ALA A 351 -21.74 56.99 -5.80
CA ALA A 351 -21.59 55.64 -6.36
C ALA A 351 -22.95 55.06 -6.82
N LYS A 352 -23.96 55.14 -5.97
CA LYS A 352 -25.31 54.68 -6.28
C LYS A 352 -25.91 55.41 -7.47
N ARG A 353 -25.76 56.75 -7.54
CA ARG A 353 -26.25 57.54 -8.68
C ARG A 353 -25.53 57.18 -9.98
N ILE A 354 -24.21 56.96 -9.95
CA ILE A 354 -23.49 56.50 -11.11
C ILE A 354 -24.04 55.16 -11.59
N GLN A 355 -24.19 54.17 -10.69
CA GLN A 355 -24.75 52.85 -11.04
C GLN A 355 -26.16 52.88 -11.58
N GLU A 356 -27.04 53.78 -11.04
CA GLU A 356 -28.43 53.89 -11.47
C GLU A 356 -28.58 54.61 -12.82
N ASN A 357 -27.58 55.35 -13.27
CA ASN A 357 -27.65 56.17 -14.51
C ASN A 357 -26.68 55.70 -15.59
N THR A 358 -25.99 54.58 -15.39
CA THR A 358 -25.16 53.94 -16.41
C THR A 358 -25.26 52.43 -16.31
N ASN A 359 -25.17 51.75 -17.45
CA ASN A 359 -25.08 50.28 -17.52
C ASN A 359 -23.62 49.81 -17.58
N TYR A 360 -22.66 50.72 -17.59
CA TYR A 360 -21.24 50.43 -17.73
C TYR A 360 -20.58 50.21 -16.37
N PRO A 361 -19.51 49.41 -16.32
CA PRO A 361 -18.73 49.19 -15.11
C PRO A 361 -18.19 50.49 -14.54
N ALA A 362 -18.40 50.71 -13.25
CA ALA A 362 -17.95 51.91 -12.54
C ALA A 362 -16.99 51.52 -11.40
N TYR A 363 -15.98 52.34 -11.21
CA TYR A 363 -14.89 52.11 -10.27
C TYR A 363 -14.65 53.34 -9.42
N ARG A 364 -14.24 53.15 -8.16
CA ARG A 364 -13.66 54.22 -7.35
C ARG A 364 -12.16 54.05 -7.28
N ILE A 365 -11.41 54.98 -7.84
CA ILE A 365 -9.95 54.91 -8.01
C ILE A 365 -9.16 55.69 -6.96
N GLY A 366 -9.79 56.60 -6.26
CA GLY A 366 -9.21 57.44 -5.19
C GLY A 366 -10.29 58.16 -4.41
N GLY A 367 -9.96 58.91 -3.40
CA GLY A 367 -10.79 59.72 -2.51
C GLY A 367 -12.19 60.01 -3.00
N ASP A 368 -12.34 61.02 -3.84
CA ASP A 368 -13.57 61.52 -4.50
C ASP A 368 -13.61 61.26 -6.00
N GLU A 369 -12.69 60.45 -6.50
CA GLU A 369 -12.52 60.13 -7.93
C GLU A 369 -13.15 58.79 -8.30
N PHE A 370 -13.93 58.79 -9.37
CA PHE A 370 -14.60 57.65 -9.96
C PHE A 370 -14.27 57.53 -11.44
N VAL A 371 -14.33 56.34 -11.98
CA VAL A 371 -14.17 56.07 -13.42
C VAL A 371 -15.29 55.14 -13.86
N ILE A 372 -15.84 55.44 -15.04
CA ILE A 372 -16.72 54.56 -15.77
C ILE A 372 -15.95 54.07 -16.99
N LEU A 373 -15.90 52.77 -17.17
CA LEU A 373 -15.28 52.11 -18.31
C LEU A 373 -16.37 51.68 -19.27
N VAL A 374 -16.36 52.26 -20.46
CA VAL A 374 -17.34 52.01 -21.51
C VAL A 374 -16.70 51.04 -22.49
N ASP A 375 -17.12 49.80 -22.48
CA ASP A 375 -16.58 48.64 -23.22
C ASP A 375 -17.16 48.54 -24.66
N GLU A 376 -17.60 49.64 -25.22
CA GLU A 376 -18.03 49.76 -26.61
C GLU A 376 -17.54 51.05 -27.23
N ASP A 377 -17.51 51.10 -28.54
CA ASP A 377 -17.20 52.34 -29.27
C ASP A 377 -18.42 53.29 -29.18
N ILE A 378 -18.22 54.43 -28.49
CA ILE A 378 -19.27 55.45 -28.33
C ILE A 378 -18.97 56.64 -29.25
N GLU A 379 -19.89 56.92 -30.18
CA GLU A 379 -19.89 58.14 -30.97
C GLU A 379 -20.02 59.40 -30.09
N GLU A 380 -19.48 60.52 -30.51
CA GLU A 380 -19.49 61.79 -29.77
C GLU A 380 -20.89 62.25 -29.35
N ALA A 381 -21.89 62.04 -30.20
CA ALA A 381 -23.29 62.39 -29.88
C ALA A 381 -23.82 61.59 -28.70
N ARG A 382 -23.48 60.32 -28.60
CA ARG A 382 -23.88 59.40 -27.52
C ARG A 382 -23.16 59.76 -26.22
N TYR A 383 -21.91 60.19 -26.31
CA TYR A 383 -21.18 60.71 -25.15
C TYR A 383 -21.81 61.99 -24.60
N GLN A 384 -22.21 62.93 -25.42
CA GLN A 384 -22.89 64.14 -24.97
C GLN A 384 -24.19 63.79 -24.26
N GLN A 385 -24.96 62.87 -24.77
CA GLN A 385 -26.18 62.37 -24.10
C GLN A 385 -25.84 61.65 -22.75
N PHE A 386 -24.78 60.91 -22.70
CA PHE A 386 -24.27 60.28 -21.47
C PHE A 386 -23.89 61.33 -20.42
N LYS A 387 -23.16 62.37 -20.82
CA LYS A 387 -22.78 63.50 -19.97
C LYS A 387 -24.00 64.23 -19.43
N GLU A 388 -24.98 64.53 -20.28
CA GLU A 388 -26.22 65.16 -19.88
C GLU A 388 -26.99 64.33 -18.86
N ASN A 389 -27.05 63.01 -19.07
CA ASN A 389 -27.72 62.09 -18.14
C ASN A 389 -27.07 62.09 -16.74
N ILE A 390 -25.71 62.06 -16.70
CA ILE A 390 -24.98 62.16 -15.44
C ILE A 390 -25.17 63.55 -14.80
N ASP A 391 -25.02 64.64 -15.53
CA ASP A 391 -25.23 65.98 -15.00
C ASP A 391 -26.67 66.15 -14.45
N GLN A 392 -27.66 65.63 -15.14
CA GLN A 392 -29.08 65.66 -14.65
C GLN A 392 -29.29 64.83 -13.36
N ALA A 393 -28.58 63.66 -13.29
CA ALA A 393 -28.62 62.82 -12.10
C ALA A 393 -28.07 63.57 -10.88
N PHE A 394 -27.07 64.42 -11.07
CA PHE A 394 -26.44 65.22 -10.01
C PHE A 394 -27.08 66.57 -9.78
N ALA A 395 -27.98 67.05 -10.65
CA ALA A 395 -28.73 68.29 -10.45
C ALA A 395 -29.67 68.18 -9.25
N LYS A 396 -30.18 67.01 -8.89
CA LYS A 396 -31.03 66.75 -7.75
C LYS A 396 -30.23 66.79 -6.43
N ARG A 397 -30.77 67.53 -5.41
CA ARG A 397 -30.16 67.55 -4.07
C ARG A 397 -29.97 66.13 -3.51
N VAL A 398 -28.86 65.91 -2.84
CA VAL A 398 -28.53 64.67 -2.15
C VAL A 398 -28.88 64.80 -0.67
N ARG A 399 -29.53 63.79 -0.11
CA ARG A 399 -29.72 63.65 1.31
C ARG A 399 -28.62 62.82 1.94
N CYS A 400 -27.74 63.48 2.70
CA CYS A 400 -26.68 62.84 3.46
C CYS A 400 -27.01 62.98 4.95
N LEU A 401 -27.47 61.89 5.60
CA LEU A 401 -28.04 61.92 6.96
C LEU A 401 -29.18 62.90 7.08
N ASP A 402 -29.03 63.91 7.92
CA ASP A 402 -30.01 65.02 8.16
C ASP A 402 -29.79 66.22 7.23
N LYS A 403 -28.78 66.22 6.38
CA LYS A 403 -28.43 67.36 5.49
C LYS A 403 -28.93 67.11 4.07
N LYS A 404 -29.39 68.22 3.42
CA LYS A 404 -29.68 68.26 1.97
C LYS A 404 -28.59 69.08 1.31
N LEU A 405 -27.74 68.39 0.55
CA LEU A 405 -26.57 68.96 -0.14
C LEU A 405 -26.87 69.09 -1.63
N HIS A 406 -26.41 70.19 -2.25
CA HIS A 406 -26.29 70.26 -3.71
C HIS A 406 -24.88 69.96 -4.11
N ILE A 407 -24.72 68.98 -4.96
CA ILE A 407 -23.41 68.46 -5.36
C ILE A 407 -23.35 68.42 -6.87
N THR A 408 -22.25 68.80 -7.40
CA THR A 408 -21.94 68.66 -8.82
C THR A 408 -20.72 67.77 -8.99
N VAL A 409 -20.63 67.09 -10.09
CA VAL A 409 -19.46 66.32 -10.51
C VAL A 409 -18.85 66.95 -11.74
N SER A 410 -17.57 66.77 -11.90
CA SER A 410 -16.85 67.15 -13.13
C SER A 410 -16.52 65.89 -13.93
N LEU A 411 -16.67 65.96 -15.25
CA LEU A 411 -16.59 64.83 -16.15
C LEU A 411 -15.54 65.06 -17.24
N GLY A 412 -14.70 64.08 -17.47
CA GLY A 412 -13.78 64.05 -18.59
C GLY A 412 -13.82 62.74 -19.31
N PHE A 413 -14.03 62.74 -20.60
CA PHE A 413 -14.14 61.54 -21.42
C PHE A 413 -13.05 61.46 -22.47
N ALA A 414 -12.49 60.28 -22.69
CA ALA A 414 -11.57 60.00 -23.76
C ALA A 414 -11.77 58.58 -24.31
N ARG A 415 -11.45 58.37 -25.56
CA ARG A 415 -11.69 57.13 -26.30
C ARG A 415 -10.36 56.52 -26.76
N TYR A 416 -10.32 55.20 -26.66
CA TYR A 416 -9.22 54.40 -27.21
C TYR A 416 -9.72 53.67 -28.45
N PRO A 417 -9.01 53.68 -29.60
CA PRO A 417 -7.69 54.33 -29.85
C PRO A 417 -7.78 55.80 -30.39
N GLU A 418 -8.97 56.41 -30.55
CA GLU A 418 -9.17 57.69 -31.25
C GLU A 418 -8.42 58.85 -30.59
N ASP A 419 -8.48 58.95 -29.26
CA ASP A 419 -7.87 60.01 -28.46
C ASP A 419 -6.43 59.70 -28.01
N GLY A 420 -5.91 58.51 -28.32
CA GLY A 420 -4.54 58.13 -28.01
C GLY A 420 -4.27 56.67 -28.37
N GLN A 421 -3.09 56.38 -28.86
CA GLN A 421 -2.66 55.04 -29.20
C GLN A 421 -2.09 54.27 -28.01
N ASP A 422 -1.85 54.95 -26.89
CA ASP A 422 -1.41 54.43 -25.63
C ASP A 422 -2.50 54.70 -24.59
N VAL A 423 -2.82 53.65 -23.82
CA VAL A 423 -3.82 53.70 -22.72
C VAL A 423 -3.49 54.79 -21.71
N GLN A 424 -2.23 55.04 -21.41
CA GLN A 424 -1.81 56.07 -20.47
C GLN A 424 -2.11 57.47 -21.01
N GLN A 425 -2.04 57.69 -22.32
CA GLN A 425 -2.39 58.93 -22.98
C GLN A 425 -3.90 59.19 -22.89
N VAL A 426 -4.70 58.13 -23.11
CA VAL A 426 -6.19 58.22 -22.99
C VAL A 426 -6.61 58.51 -21.57
N ILE A 427 -6.00 57.87 -20.56
CA ILE A 427 -6.23 58.13 -19.13
C ILE A 427 -5.89 59.59 -18.81
N ALA A 428 -4.70 60.07 -19.20
CA ALA A 428 -4.25 61.44 -18.95
C ALA A 428 -5.16 62.47 -19.62
N LEU A 429 -5.64 62.18 -20.83
CA LEU A 429 -6.53 63.07 -21.57
C LEU A 429 -7.94 63.12 -20.91
N ALA A 430 -8.47 62.00 -20.44
CA ALA A 430 -9.72 61.96 -19.70
C ALA A 430 -9.61 62.77 -18.40
N ASP A 431 -8.54 62.63 -17.65
CA ASP A 431 -8.27 63.41 -16.44
C ASP A 431 -8.13 64.91 -16.76
N GLN A 432 -7.38 65.28 -17.79
CA GLN A 432 -7.25 66.67 -18.21
C GLN A 432 -8.61 67.31 -18.61
N ARG A 433 -9.42 66.56 -19.33
CA ARG A 433 -10.79 67.01 -19.71
C ARG A 433 -11.69 67.16 -18.50
N MET A 434 -11.59 66.28 -17.52
CA MET A 434 -12.32 66.37 -16.24
C MET A 434 -11.88 67.60 -15.46
N TYR A 435 -10.59 67.91 -15.41
CA TYR A 435 -10.09 69.11 -14.75
C TYR A 435 -10.55 70.39 -15.44
N ALA A 436 -10.58 70.44 -16.80
CA ALA A 436 -11.12 71.57 -17.54
C ALA A 436 -12.62 71.79 -17.27
N ASP A 437 -13.43 70.71 -17.20
CA ASP A 437 -14.86 70.79 -16.81
C ASP A 437 -15.03 71.33 -15.38
N LYS A 438 -14.10 70.97 -14.46
CA LYS A 438 -14.06 71.43 -13.08
C LYS A 438 -13.84 72.93 -13.00
N GLU A 439 -12.89 73.48 -13.77
CA GLU A 439 -12.63 74.91 -13.83
C GLU A 439 -13.81 75.72 -14.39
N ILE A 440 -14.46 75.24 -15.46
CA ILE A 440 -15.64 75.86 -16.03
C ILE A 440 -16.77 75.92 -15.02
N LYS A 441 -17.08 74.79 -14.35
CA LYS A 441 -18.13 74.70 -13.33
C LYS A 441 -17.84 75.58 -12.11
N HIS A 442 -16.58 75.73 -11.74
CA HIS A 442 -16.12 76.63 -10.68
C HIS A 442 -16.31 78.09 -11.02
N LYS A 443 -16.00 78.56 -12.21
CA LYS A 443 -16.22 79.94 -12.70
C LYS A 443 -17.71 80.28 -12.76
N LEU A 444 -18.53 79.38 -13.32
CA LEU A 444 -19.99 79.57 -13.39
C LEU A 444 -20.66 79.60 -12.01
N ALA A 445 -20.07 78.97 -10.99
CA ALA A 445 -20.53 79.02 -9.63
C ALA A 445 -20.17 80.34 -8.90
N MET A 446 -19.09 81.01 -9.31
CA MET A 446 -18.64 82.29 -8.83
C MET A 446 -19.52 83.41 -9.41
N ASP A 447 -19.77 83.38 -10.75
CA ASP A 447 -20.62 84.39 -11.44
C ASP A 447 -22.07 84.40 -11.01
N LYS A 448 -22.57 83.29 -10.44
CA LYS A 448 -23.93 83.17 -9.85
C LYS A 448 -24.04 83.71 -8.41
N LYS A 449 -22.94 84.08 -7.78
CA LYS A 449 -22.90 84.62 -6.41
C LYS A 449 -22.74 86.15 -6.36
N GLU A 450 -22.41 86.80 -7.48
CA GLU A 450 -22.51 88.23 -7.71
C GLU A 450 -23.95 88.54 -8.16
#